data_6587d4b2f460715f70af61c43d5564ff
#
_entry.id   6587d4b2f460715f70af61c43d5564ff
#
_cell.length_a   1.000
_cell.length_b   1.000
_cell.length_c   1.000
_cell.angle_alpha   90.00
_cell.angle_beta   90.00
_cell.angle_gamma   90.00
#
_symmetry.space_group_name_H-M   'P 1'
#
loop_
_entity.id
_entity.type
_entity.pdbx_description
1 polymer ?
#
loop_
_entity_poly.entity_id
_entity_poly.type
_entity_poly.pdbx_seq_one_letter_code
_entity_poly.pdbx_strand_id
1 'polypeptide(L)'
;MTETARVSETASGIQVVTEVVPSVRSVALGLWVRTGSRDETPAQAGVSHFLEHLLFKGTPNYSAIEISERFDGLGASFNAATSKETTHLYARFLDEHTDEVFDLLGEMLLESTFPDIDSERDVVLEEIAMYEDEPSDRVHDYLADAIFGDTPLGRRILGKADVIANIPVPDIAAYHRSRYTADNIVVAAAGNLDHDAIVAMAEKLKPEPLPEGVSHSLEPVHPSMNGRLEFATKDTEQYHICIGGPGIDRSDERRFVMAVLDSIFGGSSSSRLFREVRENRGLAYSVGSYSEQFTDTGVAAIYVGTREDNVEEACSVIGAELDTIRTSPVSEDELLRAKEHVKGRLVLSGESTAARMGRIARATLHDLPLLTLDEMIARVDAVSVGEISELASELYGSERLSLACVGRDED
;
A
#
# COMPACT_ATOMS: atom_id res chain seq x y z
N MET A 1 3.62 4.57 -29.92
CA MET A 1 4.85 3.85 -29.49
C MET A 1 4.42 2.92 -28.39
N THR A 2 4.60 1.64 -28.58
CA THR A 2 4.26 0.62 -27.57
C THR A 2 5.21 0.83 -26.38
N GLU A 3 4.68 1.39 -25.29
CA GLU A 3 5.37 1.54 -24.01
C GLU A 3 5.49 0.13 -23.40
N THR A 4 6.61 -0.51 -23.63
CA THR A 4 6.88 -1.84 -23.08
C THR A 4 7.90 -1.71 -21.95
N ALA A 5 7.52 -2.12 -20.76
CA ALA A 5 8.47 -2.26 -19.67
C ALA A 5 9.51 -3.33 -20.05
N ARG A 6 10.78 -3.09 -19.72
CA ARG A 6 11.87 -4.06 -19.85
C ARG A 6 12.24 -4.61 -18.49
N VAL A 7 12.46 -5.91 -18.40
CA VAL A 7 12.92 -6.60 -17.18
C VAL A 7 14.26 -7.25 -17.46
N SER A 8 15.17 -7.12 -16.52
CA SER A 8 16.47 -7.82 -16.47
C SER A 8 16.74 -8.26 -15.04
N GLU A 9 17.69 -9.15 -14.88
CA GLU A 9 18.20 -9.61 -13.59
C GLU A 9 19.70 -9.45 -13.57
N THR A 10 20.24 -8.93 -12.47
CA THR A 10 21.68 -8.79 -12.27
C THR A 10 22.31 -10.14 -11.96
N ALA A 11 23.63 -10.23 -12.06
CA ALA A 11 24.37 -11.44 -11.68
C ALA A 11 24.19 -11.82 -10.19
N SER A 12 23.84 -10.87 -9.32
CA SER A 12 23.55 -11.09 -7.91
C SER A 12 22.09 -11.51 -7.62
N GLY A 13 21.17 -11.41 -8.60
CA GLY A 13 19.76 -11.75 -8.45
C GLY A 13 18.83 -10.56 -8.22
N ILE A 14 19.33 -9.31 -8.27
CA ILE A 14 18.47 -8.11 -8.21
C ILE A 14 17.65 -8.02 -9.50
N GLN A 15 16.33 -7.90 -9.37
CA GLN A 15 15.47 -7.64 -10.52
C GLN A 15 15.45 -6.15 -10.88
N VAL A 16 15.56 -5.85 -12.17
CA VAL A 16 15.52 -4.47 -12.69
C VAL A 16 14.38 -4.35 -13.68
N VAL A 17 13.44 -3.43 -13.43
CA VAL A 17 12.33 -3.15 -14.34
C VAL A 17 12.29 -1.68 -14.71
N THR A 18 12.18 -1.36 -15.99
CA THR A 18 12.15 0.04 -16.45
C THR A 18 11.08 0.28 -17.50
N GLU A 19 10.58 1.51 -17.52
CA GLU A 19 9.67 2.01 -18.57
C GLU A 19 10.19 3.33 -19.11
N VAL A 20 10.61 3.34 -20.39
CA VAL A 20 11.20 4.51 -21.01
C VAL A 20 10.13 5.48 -21.49
N VAL A 21 10.20 6.74 -21.05
CA VAL A 21 9.30 7.85 -21.42
C VAL A 21 10.13 9.01 -21.96
N PRO A 22 10.52 9.00 -23.25
CA PRO A 22 11.49 9.96 -23.79
C PRO A 22 10.93 11.39 -23.99
N SER A 23 9.64 11.57 -23.77
CA SER A 23 8.97 12.88 -23.88
C SER A 23 9.11 13.77 -22.65
N VAL A 24 9.65 13.24 -21.54
CA VAL A 24 9.87 13.97 -20.28
C VAL A 24 11.35 14.18 -20.03
N ARG A 25 11.68 15.11 -19.10
CA ARG A 25 13.04 15.40 -18.65
C ARG A 25 13.25 14.94 -17.21
N SER A 26 12.42 14.01 -16.73
CA SER A 26 12.48 13.49 -15.37
C SER A 26 12.55 11.97 -15.36
N VAL A 27 13.13 11.45 -14.29
CA VAL A 27 13.14 10.03 -13.92
C VAL A 27 12.49 9.88 -12.54
N ALA A 28 11.67 8.86 -12.38
CA ALA A 28 11.31 8.31 -11.08
C ALA A 28 12.05 6.97 -10.94
N LEU A 29 12.79 6.82 -9.86
CA LEU A 29 13.58 5.64 -9.52
C LEU A 29 13.21 5.19 -8.11
N GLY A 30 13.02 3.88 -7.92
CA GLY A 30 12.76 3.28 -6.62
C GLY A 30 13.55 2.00 -6.43
N LEU A 31 14.06 1.81 -5.22
CA LEU A 31 14.65 0.58 -4.72
C LEU A 31 13.63 -0.05 -3.76
N TRP A 32 13.07 -1.17 -4.16
CA TRP A 32 11.99 -1.86 -3.48
C TRP A 32 12.52 -3.13 -2.84
N VAL A 33 12.08 -3.42 -1.62
CA VAL A 33 12.38 -4.65 -0.91
C VAL A 33 11.08 -5.40 -0.64
N ARG A 34 11.03 -6.70 -0.95
CA ARG A 34 9.90 -7.58 -0.66
C ARG A 34 9.86 -7.91 0.83
N THR A 35 9.70 -6.89 1.66
CA THR A 35 9.56 -7.01 3.11
C THR A 35 8.78 -5.85 3.68
N GLY A 36 7.94 -6.13 4.65
CA GLY A 36 7.13 -5.17 5.36
C GLY A 36 6.69 -5.70 6.72
N SER A 37 5.67 -5.09 7.31
CA SER A 37 5.22 -5.49 8.66
C SER A 37 4.70 -6.92 8.73
N ARG A 38 4.33 -7.53 7.60
CA ARG A 38 3.93 -8.94 7.52
C ARG A 38 5.06 -9.90 7.84
N ASP A 39 6.31 -9.53 7.55
CA ASP A 39 7.49 -10.37 7.74
C ASP A 39 8.04 -10.34 9.17
N GLU A 40 7.51 -9.47 10.00
CA GLU A 40 7.93 -9.29 11.37
C GLU A 40 7.42 -10.40 12.28
N THR A 41 8.22 -10.79 13.25
CA THR A 41 7.74 -11.56 14.40
C THR A 41 7.02 -10.63 15.40
N PRO A 42 6.21 -11.16 16.34
CA PRO A 42 5.61 -10.30 17.38
C PRO A 42 6.63 -9.48 18.20
N ALA A 43 7.87 -9.98 18.36
CA ALA A 43 8.95 -9.29 19.06
C ALA A 43 9.65 -8.21 18.21
N GLN A 44 9.30 -8.14 16.93
CA GLN A 44 9.84 -7.18 15.94
C GLN A 44 8.74 -6.23 15.42
N ALA A 45 7.55 -6.24 16.02
CA ALA A 45 6.41 -5.46 15.52
C ALA A 45 6.74 -3.97 15.39
N GLY A 46 6.78 -3.47 14.15
CA GLY A 46 7.14 -2.11 13.77
C GLY A 46 8.58 -1.91 13.31
N VAL A 47 9.42 -2.97 13.30
CA VAL A 47 10.83 -2.83 12.92
C VAL A 47 11.01 -2.41 11.46
N SER A 48 10.12 -2.81 10.54
CA SER A 48 10.20 -2.41 9.12
C SER A 48 10.00 -0.92 8.96
N HIS A 49 9.02 -0.34 9.65
CA HIS A 49 8.77 1.09 9.65
C HIS A 49 9.89 1.86 10.36
N PHE A 50 10.33 1.40 11.52
CA PHE A 50 11.46 2.02 12.21
C PHE A 50 12.73 2.01 11.37
N LEU A 51 13.00 0.89 10.67
CA LEU A 51 14.13 0.79 9.76
C LEU A 51 14.01 1.79 8.60
N GLU A 52 12.81 1.99 8.04
CA GLU A 52 12.57 3.01 7.02
C GLU A 52 13.08 4.38 7.48
N HIS A 53 12.74 4.84 8.70
CA HIS A 53 13.25 6.07 9.29
C HIS A 53 14.77 6.10 9.38
N LEU A 54 15.37 4.99 9.81
CA LEU A 54 16.81 4.89 10.00
C LEU A 54 17.61 4.97 8.69
N LEU A 55 17.03 4.60 7.55
CA LEU A 55 17.69 4.72 6.25
C LEU A 55 18.03 6.17 5.86
N PHE A 56 17.36 7.16 6.46
CA PHE A 56 17.61 8.59 6.23
C PHE A 56 18.65 9.21 7.17
N LYS A 57 19.11 8.47 8.18
CA LYS A 57 19.90 9.07 9.27
C LYS A 57 21.39 9.14 9.02
N GLY A 58 21.89 8.33 8.09
CA GLY A 58 23.29 8.42 7.65
C GLY A 58 23.83 7.11 7.12
N THR A 59 24.89 7.27 6.36
CA THR A 59 25.66 6.22 5.72
C THR A 59 27.13 6.40 6.09
N PRO A 60 28.06 5.53 5.66
CA PRO A 60 29.48 5.73 5.88
C PRO A 60 30.02 7.03 5.27
N ASN A 61 29.40 7.52 4.20
CA ASN A 61 29.88 8.68 3.44
C ASN A 61 29.09 9.97 3.73
N TYR A 62 27.85 9.87 4.24
CA TYR A 62 26.97 11.02 4.38
C TYR A 62 26.21 10.98 5.72
N SER A 63 26.14 12.12 6.39
CA SER A 63 25.21 12.37 7.48
C SER A 63 23.80 12.60 6.95
N ALA A 64 22.79 12.59 7.83
CA ALA A 64 21.38 12.88 7.47
C ALA A 64 21.22 14.26 6.81
N ILE A 65 21.97 15.27 7.28
CA ILE A 65 21.94 16.62 6.71
C ILE A 65 22.53 16.61 5.31
N GLU A 66 23.68 15.96 5.10
CA GLU A 66 24.33 15.89 3.79
C GLU A 66 23.49 15.10 2.77
N ILE A 67 22.76 14.05 3.19
CA ILE A 67 21.80 13.36 2.34
C ILE A 67 20.73 14.34 1.86
N SER A 68 20.09 15.08 2.76
CA SER A 68 19.06 16.07 2.43
C SER A 68 19.60 17.18 1.51
N GLU A 69 20.76 17.75 1.84
CA GLU A 69 21.40 18.80 1.03
C GLU A 69 21.76 18.33 -0.37
N ARG A 70 22.15 17.05 -0.54
CA ARG A 70 22.43 16.48 -1.87
C ARG A 70 21.17 16.35 -2.70
N PHE A 71 20.10 15.77 -2.16
CA PHE A 71 18.82 15.67 -2.89
C PHE A 71 18.26 17.05 -3.26
N ASP A 72 18.32 18.01 -2.34
CA ASP A 72 17.93 19.39 -2.60
C ASP A 72 18.79 20.04 -3.70
N GLY A 73 20.11 19.82 -3.66
CA GLY A 73 21.06 20.33 -4.66
C GLY A 73 20.82 19.74 -6.06
N LEU A 74 20.28 18.52 -6.15
CA LEU A 74 19.89 17.87 -7.40
C LEU A 74 18.45 18.23 -7.85
N GLY A 75 17.73 19.03 -7.07
CA GLY A 75 16.32 19.33 -7.31
C GLY A 75 15.43 18.08 -7.26
N ALA A 76 15.84 17.10 -6.48
CA ALA A 76 15.15 15.82 -6.37
C ALA A 76 14.13 15.83 -5.21
N SER A 77 12.98 15.21 -5.44
CA SER A 77 12.04 14.85 -4.39
C SER A 77 12.23 13.38 -4.05
N PHE A 78 12.50 13.06 -2.79
CA PHE A 78 12.74 11.69 -2.34
C PHE A 78 11.91 11.37 -1.11
N ASN A 79 11.59 10.10 -0.91
CA ASN A 79 10.86 9.60 0.25
C ASN A 79 11.01 8.08 0.35
N ALA A 80 10.46 7.51 1.42
CA ALA A 80 10.28 6.07 1.57
C ALA A 80 8.85 5.74 1.98
N ALA A 81 8.49 4.48 1.91
CA ALA A 81 7.23 3.99 2.45
C ALA A 81 7.33 2.50 2.80
N THR A 82 6.70 2.15 3.92
CA THR A 82 6.54 0.79 4.40
C THR A 82 5.07 0.39 4.32
N SER A 83 4.82 -0.80 3.81
CA SER A 83 3.50 -1.42 3.78
C SER A 83 3.51 -2.77 4.53
N LYS A 84 2.44 -3.52 4.42
CA LYS A 84 2.39 -4.88 4.95
C LYS A 84 3.45 -5.80 4.31
N GLU A 85 3.68 -5.67 3.01
CA GLU A 85 4.49 -6.63 2.23
C GLU A 85 5.73 -6.01 1.56
N THR A 86 5.87 -4.69 1.57
CA THR A 86 7.00 -4.02 0.89
C THR A 86 7.49 -2.80 1.65
N THR A 87 8.79 -2.55 1.57
CA THR A 87 9.43 -1.29 1.95
C THR A 87 10.19 -0.75 0.74
N HIS A 88 10.17 0.55 0.49
CA HIS A 88 10.90 1.11 -0.63
C HIS A 88 11.37 2.54 -0.38
N LEU A 89 12.54 2.84 -0.93
CA LEU A 89 13.07 4.18 -1.12
C LEU A 89 12.84 4.61 -2.56
N TYR A 90 12.43 5.85 -2.78
CA TYR A 90 12.25 6.35 -4.14
C TYR A 90 12.58 7.84 -4.25
N ALA A 91 12.96 8.25 -5.46
CA ALA A 91 13.18 9.65 -5.79
C ALA A 91 12.62 9.98 -7.18
N ARG A 92 12.29 11.27 -7.37
CA ARG A 92 11.96 11.85 -8.66
C ARG A 92 12.85 13.07 -8.89
N PHE A 93 13.52 13.10 -10.03
CA PHE A 93 14.61 14.04 -10.33
C PHE A 93 14.76 14.27 -11.83
N LEU A 94 15.68 15.17 -12.22
CA LEU A 94 16.03 15.41 -13.62
C LEU A 94 16.91 14.27 -14.17
N ASP A 95 16.68 13.88 -15.41
CA ASP A 95 17.33 12.75 -16.08
C ASP A 95 18.87 12.78 -16.07
N GLU A 96 19.47 13.97 -16.02
CA GLU A 96 20.95 14.17 -15.95
C GLU A 96 21.57 13.76 -14.59
N HIS A 97 20.76 13.55 -13.54
CA HIS A 97 21.21 13.20 -12.20
C HIS A 97 20.99 11.72 -11.84
N THR A 98 20.69 10.88 -12.84
CA THR A 98 20.32 9.46 -12.60
C THR A 98 21.40 8.70 -11.86
N ASP A 99 22.66 8.84 -12.24
CA ASP A 99 23.79 8.12 -11.63
C ASP A 99 23.95 8.50 -10.14
N GLU A 100 23.95 9.81 -9.84
CA GLU A 100 24.17 10.29 -8.48
C GLU A 100 23.01 9.94 -7.53
N VAL A 101 21.76 10.06 -8.02
CA VAL A 101 20.58 9.67 -7.23
C VAL A 101 20.53 8.16 -7.02
N PHE A 102 20.90 7.36 -8.02
CA PHE A 102 20.96 5.91 -7.87
C PHE A 102 21.98 5.50 -6.81
N ASP A 103 23.18 6.05 -6.86
CA ASP A 103 24.26 5.74 -5.92
C ASP A 103 23.85 6.13 -4.48
N LEU A 104 23.23 7.30 -4.31
CA LEU A 104 22.77 7.78 -3.01
C LEU A 104 21.65 6.91 -2.43
N LEU A 105 20.63 6.56 -3.21
CA LEU A 105 19.55 5.65 -2.77
C LEU A 105 20.10 4.25 -2.46
N GLY A 106 21.03 3.75 -3.25
CA GLY A 106 21.70 2.46 -3.03
C GLY A 106 22.47 2.42 -1.72
N GLU A 107 23.23 3.47 -1.42
CA GLU A 107 23.98 3.60 -0.17
C GLU A 107 23.04 3.70 1.04
N MET A 108 21.98 4.54 0.95
CA MET A 108 20.97 4.64 2.00
C MET A 108 20.30 3.30 2.27
N LEU A 109 19.95 2.53 1.21
CA LEU A 109 19.26 1.26 1.37
C LEU A 109 20.13 0.19 2.00
N LEU A 110 21.40 0.08 1.59
CA LEU A 110 22.26 -1.07 1.90
C LEU A 110 23.32 -0.79 2.96
N GLU A 111 23.76 0.46 3.11
CA GLU A 111 24.91 0.84 3.93
C GLU A 111 24.54 1.78 5.10
N SER A 112 23.23 1.86 5.46
CA SER A 112 22.83 2.68 6.60
C SER A 112 23.54 2.26 7.88
N THR A 113 24.08 3.26 8.61
CA THR A 113 24.90 3.06 9.83
C THR A 113 24.09 3.20 11.12
N PHE A 114 22.79 3.59 11.00
CA PHE A 114 21.87 3.81 12.13
C PHE A 114 22.43 4.73 13.22
N PRO A 115 22.99 5.89 12.86
CA PRO A 115 23.43 6.85 13.86
C PRO A 115 22.21 7.42 14.60
N ASP A 116 22.42 7.90 15.82
CA ASP A 116 21.41 8.58 16.62
C ASP A 116 20.08 7.83 16.77
N ILE A 117 20.13 6.49 16.80
CA ILE A 117 18.97 5.61 16.80
C ILE A 117 18.01 5.90 17.97
N ASP A 118 18.50 6.33 19.13
CA ASP A 118 17.65 6.63 20.29
C ASP A 118 16.81 7.88 20.04
N SER A 119 17.38 8.91 19.39
CA SER A 119 16.64 10.10 18.97
C SER A 119 15.55 9.76 17.96
N GLU A 120 15.84 8.88 17.00
CA GLU A 120 14.85 8.48 16.00
C GLU A 120 13.77 7.55 16.58
N ARG A 121 14.15 6.76 17.60
CA ARG A 121 13.19 5.96 18.38
C ARG A 121 12.13 6.85 19.02
N ASP A 122 12.57 7.98 19.63
CA ASP A 122 11.64 8.95 20.22
C ASP A 122 10.70 9.56 19.17
N VAL A 123 11.19 9.84 17.95
CA VAL A 123 10.37 10.33 16.83
C VAL A 123 9.31 9.31 16.44
N VAL A 124 9.69 8.04 16.29
CA VAL A 124 8.72 6.97 15.92
C VAL A 124 7.72 6.71 17.04
N LEU A 125 8.13 6.80 18.31
CA LEU A 125 7.21 6.69 19.44
C LEU A 125 6.19 7.84 19.47
N GLU A 126 6.61 9.05 19.13
CA GLU A 126 5.71 10.21 19.00
C GLU A 126 4.73 10.01 17.81
N GLU A 127 5.20 9.48 16.69
CA GLU A 127 4.34 9.16 15.55
C GLU A 127 3.30 8.09 15.91
N ILE A 128 3.71 7.05 16.64
CA ILE A 128 2.77 6.04 17.15
C ILE A 128 1.72 6.71 18.04
N ALA A 129 2.11 7.62 18.93
CA ALA A 129 1.19 8.33 19.82
C ALA A 129 0.23 9.23 19.02
N MET A 130 0.72 9.96 18.00
CA MET A 130 -0.14 10.74 17.10
C MET A 130 -1.15 9.87 16.37
N TYR A 131 -0.72 8.73 15.84
CA TYR A 131 -1.59 7.78 15.15
C TYR A 131 -2.65 7.17 16.09
N GLU A 132 -2.27 6.86 17.35
CA GLU A 132 -3.23 6.42 18.37
C GLU A 132 -4.30 7.49 18.67
N ASP A 133 -3.97 8.76 18.45
CA ASP A 133 -4.89 9.88 18.66
C ASP A 133 -5.78 10.17 17.46
N GLU A 134 -5.57 9.53 16.31
CA GLU A 134 -6.36 9.71 15.10
C GLU A 134 -7.38 8.56 14.89
N PRO A 135 -8.65 8.71 15.31
CA PRO A 135 -9.62 7.63 15.27
C PRO A 135 -10.02 7.21 13.85
N SER A 136 -9.90 8.13 12.86
CA SER A 136 -10.17 7.84 11.45
C SER A 136 -9.17 6.83 10.87
N ASP A 137 -7.93 6.83 11.34
CA ASP A 137 -6.89 5.89 10.91
C ASP A 137 -6.95 4.60 11.73
N ARG A 138 -7.15 4.74 13.06
CA ARG A 138 -7.21 3.61 13.99
C ARG A 138 -8.30 2.59 13.69
N VAL A 139 -9.45 3.04 13.20
CA VAL A 139 -10.57 2.14 12.88
C VAL A 139 -10.21 1.11 11.80
N HIS A 140 -9.29 1.43 10.89
CA HIS A 140 -8.80 0.50 9.87
C HIS A 140 -7.94 -0.61 10.47
N ASP A 141 -7.13 -0.32 11.48
CA ASP A 141 -6.36 -1.34 12.21
C ASP A 141 -7.28 -2.29 13.00
N TYR A 142 -8.32 -1.75 13.64
CA TYR A 142 -9.32 -2.59 14.32
C TYR A 142 -10.07 -3.48 13.36
N LEU A 143 -10.39 -2.98 12.15
CA LEU A 143 -10.98 -3.83 11.12
C LEU A 143 -10.01 -4.93 10.67
N ALA A 144 -8.72 -4.60 10.46
CA ALA A 144 -7.71 -5.59 10.10
C ALA A 144 -7.56 -6.67 11.19
N ASP A 145 -7.58 -6.28 12.47
CA ASP A 145 -7.56 -7.23 13.60
C ASP A 145 -8.84 -8.10 13.61
N ALA A 146 -10.02 -7.53 13.38
CA ALA A 146 -11.27 -8.27 13.29
C ALA A 146 -11.25 -9.32 12.15
N ILE A 147 -10.63 -9.01 11.01
CA ILE A 147 -10.56 -9.91 9.84
C ILE A 147 -9.44 -10.94 10.01
N PHE A 148 -8.24 -10.50 10.41
CA PHE A 148 -7.02 -11.31 10.38
C PHE A 148 -6.59 -11.82 11.76
N GLY A 149 -7.06 -11.21 12.86
CA GLY A 149 -6.71 -11.58 14.23
C GLY A 149 -5.19 -11.47 14.48
N ASP A 150 -4.67 -12.38 15.31
CA ASP A 150 -3.24 -12.40 15.68
C ASP A 150 -2.35 -13.01 14.56
N THR A 151 -2.63 -12.67 13.31
CA THR A 151 -1.79 -13.03 12.17
C THR A 151 -0.89 -11.88 11.75
N PRO A 152 0.11 -12.11 10.89
CA PRO A 152 0.95 -11.04 10.36
C PRO A 152 0.19 -9.88 9.70
N LEU A 153 -0.92 -10.13 9.01
CA LEU A 153 -1.72 -9.10 8.36
C LEU A 153 -2.62 -8.32 9.33
N GLY A 154 -2.95 -8.88 10.50
CA GLY A 154 -3.69 -8.16 11.55
C GLY A 154 -2.82 -7.17 12.32
N ARG A 155 -1.48 -7.35 12.33
CA ARG A 155 -0.56 -6.44 13.02
C ARG A 155 -0.43 -5.10 12.30
N ARG A 156 -0.25 -4.02 13.05
CA ARG A 156 -0.06 -2.65 12.53
C ARG A 156 1.30 -2.47 11.88
N ILE A 157 1.38 -1.61 10.88
CA ILE A 157 2.66 -1.24 10.23
C ILE A 157 3.56 -0.48 11.20
N LEU A 158 3.01 0.45 11.96
CA LEU A 158 3.74 1.20 13.00
C LEU A 158 4.19 0.31 14.17
N GLY A 159 3.62 -0.89 14.29
CA GLY A 159 3.94 -1.86 15.34
C GLY A 159 3.40 -1.49 16.71
N LYS A 160 4.21 -1.77 17.75
CA LYS A 160 3.87 -1.55 19.15
C LYS A 160 4.90 -0.66 19.83
N ALA A 161 4.46 0.35 20.57
CA ALA A 161 5.34 1.31 21.24
C ALA A 161 6.33 0.63 22.21
N ASP A 162 5.89 -0.41 22.94
CA ASP A 162 6.76 -1.16 23.87
C ASP A 162 7.85 -1.96 23.13
N VAL A 163 7.56 -2.49 21.93
CA VAL A 163 8.56 -3.15 21.07
C VAL A 163 9.56 -2.14 20.54
N ILE A 164 9.08 -1.07 19.92
CA ILE A 164 9.94 -0.01 19.37
C ILE A 164 10.82 0.62 20.47
N ALA A 165 10.28 0.88 21.66
CA ALA A 165 11.03 1.43 22.79
C ALA A 165 12.20 0.55 23.23
N ASN A 166 12.10 -0.78 23.08
CA ASN A 166 13.05 -1.72 23.68
C ASN A 166 13.82 -2.60 22.69
N ILE A 167 13.48 -2.59 21.38
CA ILE A 167 14.16 -3.43 20.39
C ILE A 167 15.66 -3.08 20.32
N PRO A 168 16.57 -4.08 20.49
CA PRO A 168 18.00 -3.84 20.48
C PRO A 168 18.50 -3.46 19.07
N VAL A 169 19.47 -2.54 18.99
CA VAL A 169 20.11 -2.16 17.71
C VAL A 169 20.66 -3.37 16.93
N PRO A 170 21.30 -4.38 17.55
CA PRO A 170 21.75 -5.56 16.84
C PRO A 170 20.62 -6.35 16.16
N ASP A 171 19.41 -6.35 16.74
CA ASP A 171 18.24 -7.06 16.18
C ASP A 171 17.70 -6.32 14.97
N ILE A 172 17.65 -4.98 15.00
CA ILE A 172 17.31 -4.14 13.85
C ILE A 172 18.31 -4.37 12.70
N ALA A 173 19.59 -4.33 13.01
CA ALA A 173 20.66 -4.58 12.03
C ALA A 173 20.60 -6.02 11.49
N ALA A 174 20.23 -7.00 12.30
CA ALA A 174 20.04 -8.38 11.86
C ALA A 174 18.81 -8.50 10.94
N TYR A 175 17.71 -7.82 11.26
CA TYR A 175 16.53 -7.75 10.40
C TYR A 175 16.89 -7.14 9.04
N HIS A 176 17.57 -5.99 9.02
CA HIS A 176 18.04 -5.35 7.79
C HIS A 176 18.85 -6.34 6.93
N ARG A 177 19.93 -6.93 7.48
CA ARG A 177 20.78 -7.89 6.76
C ARG A 177 20.04 -9.11 6.24
N SER A 178 19.01 -9.57 6.96
CA SER A 178 18.26 -10.77 6.58
C SER A 178 17.20 -10.50 5.51
N ARG A 179 16.76 -9.26 5.34
CA ARG A 179 15.67 -8.90 4.43
C ARG A 179 16.11 -8.11 3.20
N TYR A 180 17.18 -7.32 3.31
CA TYR A 180 17.68 -6.46 2.23
C TYR A 180 18.73 -7.19 1.38
N THR A 181 18.35 -8.36 0.88
CA THR A 181 19.18 -9.27 0.08
C THR A 181 18.88 -9.14 -1.41
N ALA A 182 19.78 -9.58 -2.28
CA ALA A 182 19.69 -9.39 -3.72
C ALA A 182 18.40 -9.96 -4.33
N ASP A 183 18.01 -11.16 -3.93
CA ASP A 183 16.80 -11.86 -4.38
C ASP A 183 15.49 -11.18 -3.91
N ASN A 184 15.60 -10.31 -2.91
CA ASN A 184 14.47 -9.59 -2.32
C ASN A 184 14.34 -8.14 -2.83
N ILE A 185 15.33 -7.66 -3.61
CA ILE A 185 15.38 -6.29 -4.11
C ILE A 185 14.90 -6.22 -5.56
N VAL A 186 14.04 -5.23 -5.82
CA VAL A 186 13.62 -4.81 -7.16
C VAL A 186 14.00 -3.35 -7.38
N VAL A 187 14.77 -3.07 -8.42
CA VAL A 187 15.04 -1.72 -8.92
C VAL A 187 13.99 -1.41 -9.98
N ALA A 188 13.20 -0.37 -9.77
CA ALA A 188 12.19 0.07 -10.71
C ALA A 188 12.42 1.53 -11.13
N ALA A 189 12.38 1.81 -12.42
CA ALA A 189 12.51 3.19 -12.90
C ALA A 189 11.61 3.49 -14.11
N ALA A 190 11.08 4.71 -14.16
CA ALA A 190 10.31 5.19 -15.31
C ALA A 190 10.67 6.65 -15.62
N GLY A 191 10.80 6.98 -16.89
CA GLY A 191 11.14 8.32 -17.34
C GLY A 191 12.08 8.34 -18.53
N ASN A 192 12.81 9.45 -18.68
CA ASN A 192 13.85 9.58 -19.72
C ASN A 192 15.15 8.90 -19.24
N LEU A 193 15.25 7.63 -19.48
CA LEU A 193 16.35 6.79 -19.00
C LEU A 193 16.76 5.74 -20.03
N ASP A 194 17.94 5.15 -19.84
CA ASP A 194 18.42 3.98 -20.55
C ASP A 194 18.37 2.74 -19.63
N HIS A 195 17.70 1.68 -20.10
CA HIS A 195 17.51 0.47 -19.30
C HIS A 195 18.86 -0.20 -18.96
N ASP A 196 19.76 -0.30 -19.96
CA ASP A 196 21.01 -1.02 -19.77
C ASP A 196 21.96 -0.24 -18.83
N ALA A 197 21.83 1.11 -18.79
CA ALA A 197 22.50 1.94 -17.79
C ALA A 197 21.98 1.66 -16.38
N ILE A 198 20.65 1.58 -16.18
CA ILE A 198 20.07 1.21 -14.86
C ILE A 198 20.52 -0.17 -14.42
N VAL A 199 20.54 -1.16 -15.32
CA VAL A 199 21.07 -2.51 -15.03
C VAL A 199 22.53 -2.44 -14.60
N ALA A 200 23.36 -1.68 -15.32
CA ALA A 200 24.77 -1.53 -14.98
C ALA A 200 25.02 -0.83 -13.63
N MET A 201 24.13 0.06 -13.20
CA MET A 201 24.15 0.63 -11.85
C MET A 201 23.72 -0.40 -10.81
N ALA A 202 22.65 -1.17 -11.07
CA ALA A 202 22.17 -2.21 -10.17
C ALA A 202 23.21 -3.33 -9.95
N GLU A 203 24.03 -3.64 -10.95
CA GLU A 203 25.17 -4.58 -10.81
C GLU A 203 26.24 -4.12 -9.81
N LYS A 204 26.31 -2.83 -9.50
CA LYS A 204 27.25 -2.28 -8.53
C LYS A 204 26.77 -2.39 -7.09
N LEU A 205 25.46 -2.57 -6.89
CA LEU A 205 24.90 -2.78 -5.56
C LEU A 205 25.44 -4.08 -4.96
N LYS A 206 25.73 -4.03 -3.68
CA LYS A 206 26.33 -5.16 -2.94
C LYS A 206 25.50 -5.51 -1.72
N PRO A 207 24.25 -5.97 -1.92
CA PRO A 207 23.47 -6.45 -0.80
C PRO A 207 24.15 -7.66 -0.16
N GLU A 208 23.95 -7.83 1.13
CA GLU A 208 24.43 -9.02 1.84
C GLU A 208 23.77 -10.27 1.24
N PRO A 209 24.49 -11.40 1.22
CA PRO A 209 23.90 -12.67 0.80
C PRO A 209 22.84 -13.10 1.82
N LEU A 210 21.80 -13.79 1.34
CA LEU A 210 20.78 -14.36 2.22
C LEU A 210 21.44 -15.27 3.27
N PRO A 211 21.26 -15.03 4.57
CA PRO A 211 21.85 -15.85 5.61
C PRO A 211 21.39 -17.31 5.51
N GLU A 212 22.27 -18.25 5.85
CA GLU A 212 21.96 -19.68 5.80
C GLU A 212 20.74 -20.01 6.71
N GLY A 213 19.76 -20.71 6.16
CA GLY A 213 18.54 -21.12 6.87
C GLY A 213 17.45 -20.03 6.94
N VAL A 214 17.68 -18.85 6.35
CA VAL A 214 16.63 -17.83 6.18
C VAL A 214 15.89 -18.07 4.86
N SER A 215 14.58 -17.86 4.86
CA SER A 215 13.72 -17.92 3.67
C SER A 215 12.81 -16.70 3.63
N HIS A 216 12.58 -16.18 2.45
CA HIS A 216 11.60 -15.10 2.21
C HIS A 216 10.19 -15.64 1.89
N SER A 217 9.97 -16.96 2.02
CA SER A 217 8.64 -17.54 1.83
C SER A 217 7.66 -17.01 2.89
N LEU A 218 6.52 -16.50 2.42
CA LEU A 218 5.44 -16.06 3.29
C LEU A 218 4.61 -17.26 3.74
N GLU A 219 4.30 -17.32 5.04
CA GLU A 219 3.27 -18.24 5.53
C GLU A 219 1.88 -17.71 5.10
N PRO A 220 1.04 -18.57 4.49
CA PRO A 220 -0.29 -18.15 4.09
C PRO A 220 -1.14 -17.67 5.27
N VAL A 221 -1.82 -16.54 5.08
CA VAL A 221 -2.76 -16.00 6.07
C VAL A 221 -4.18 -16.38 5.67
N HIS A 222 -4.89 -17.02 6.60
CA HIS A 222 -6.28 -17.37 6.44
C HIS A 222 -7.16 -16.42 7.25
N PRO A 223 -7.89 -15.50 6.59
CA PRO A 223 -8.75 -14.56 7.27
C PRO A 223 -9.95 -15.26 7.92
N SER A 224 -10.53 -14.64 8.93
CA SER A 224 -11.80 -15.11 9.52
C SER A 224 -12.93 -14.99 8.49
N MET A 225 -13.63 -16.08 8.25
CA MET A 225 -14.83 -16.08 7.42
C MET A 225 -16.10 -15.78 8.24
N ASN A 226 -15.97 -15.56 9.54
CA ASN A 226 -17.06 -15.15 10.42
C ASN A 226 -16.81 -13.72 10.87
N GLY A 227 -17.76 -12.83 10.60
CA GLY A 227 -17.69 -11.44 11.01
C GLY A 227 -17.52 -11.27 12.53
N ARG A 228 -16.73 -10.28 12.91
CA ARG A 228 -16.50 -9.88 14.31
C ARG A 228 -16.91 -8.42 14.48
N LEU A 229 -17.23 -8.09 15.75
CA LEU A 229 -17.48 -6.72 16.17
C LEU A 229 -16.34 -6.27 17.08
N GLU A 230 -15.67 -5.19 16.70
CA GLU A 230 -14.62 -4.53 17.47
C GLU A 230 -15.06 -3.11 17.77
N PHE A 231 -15.12 -2.75 19.06
CA PHE A 231 -15.45 -1.39 19.48
C PHE A 231 -14.32 -0.84 20.37
N ALA A 232 -13.80 0.33 20.01
CA ALA A 232 -12.81 1.05 20.79
C ALA A 232 -13.40 2.36 21.30
N THR A 233 -13.45 2.50 22.63
CA THR A 233 -13.91 3.73 23.28
C THR A 233 -12.84 4.83 23.17
N LYS A 234 -13.22 5.96 22.57
CA LYS A 234 -12.41 7.17 22.54
C LYS A 234 -13.33 8.40 22.55
N ASP A 235 -12.94 9.44 23.29
CA ASP A 235 -13.67 10.72 23.29
C ASP A 235 -13.43 11.47 21.99
N THR A 236 -14.34 11.33 21.04
CA THR A 236 -14.27 11.91 19.69
C THR A 236 -15.57 12.60 19.33
N GLU A 237 -15.50 13.59 18.45
CA GLU A 237 -16.69 14.28 17.94
C GLU A 237 -17.50 13.45 16.92
N GLN A 238 -16.87 12.45 16.32
CA GLN A 238 -17.48 11.57 15.33
C GLN A 238 -17.23 10.11 15.69
N TYR A 239 -18.14 9.26 15.29
CA TYR A 239 -17.95 7.83 15.22
C TYR A 239 -17.30 7.48 13.88
N HIS A 240 -16.20 6.74 13.95
CA HIS A 240 -15.50 6.22 12.79
C HIS A 240 -15.79 4.72 12.69
N ILE A 241 -16.39 4.31 11.59
CA ILE A 241 -16.90 2.96 11.42
C ILE A 241 -16.33 2.36 10.14
N CYS A 242 -15.77 1.17 10.25
CA CYS A 242 -15.40 0.34 9.12
C CYS A 242 -16.24 -0.93 9.10
N ILE A 243 -16.78 -1.27 7.93
CA ILE A 243 -17.51 -2.51 7.68
C ILE A 243 -16.79 -3.24 6.55
N GLY A 244 -16.29 -4.44 6.76
CA GLY A 244 -15.53 -5.13 5.73
C GLY A 244 -15.26 -6.59 6.06
N GLY A 245 -14.71 -7.28 5.09
CA GLY A 245 -14.37 -8.68 5.20
C GLY A 245 -13.23 -9.08 4.27
N PRO A 246 -12.90 -10.38 4.18
CA PRO A 246 -11.90 -10.88 3.28
C PRO A 246 -12.21 -10.53 1.82
N GLY A 247 -11.23 -9.93 1.14
CA GLY A 247 -11.24 -9.58 -0.27
C GLY A 247 -10.54 -10.62 -1.15
N ILE A 248 -10.30 -10.26 -2.40
CA ILE A 248 -9.51 -11.07 -3.34
C ILE A 248 -8.02 -10.83 -3.13
N ASP A 249 -7.20 -11.82 -3.48
CA ASP A 249 -5.75 -11.67 -3.49
C ASP A 249 -5.26 -10.85 -4.70
N ARG A 250 -3.98 -10.48 -4.68
CA ARG A 250 -3.36 -9.63 -5.69
C ARG A 250 -3.24 -10.29 -7.06
N SER A 251 -3.15 -11.60 -7.12
CA SER A 251 -3.02 -12.38 -8.36
C SER A 251 -4.37 -12.68 -9.02
N ASP A 252 -5.48 -12.44 -8.32
CA ASP A 252 -6.83 -12.69 -8.84
C ASP A 252 -7.09 -11.83 -10.08
N GLU A 253 -7.43 -12.49 -11.19
CA GLU A 253 -7.75 -11.81 -12.46
C GLU A 253 -8.98 -10.88 -12.34
N ARG A 254 -9.85 -11.09 -11.34
CA ARG A 254 -11.01 -10.24 -11.04
C ARG A 254 -10.64 -8.89 -10.41
N ARG A 255 -9.35 -8.57 -10.22
CA ARG A 255 -8.92 -7.25 -9.73
C ARG A 255 -9.45 -6.07 -10.56
N PHE A 256 -9.69 -6.27 -11.86
CA PHE A 256 -10.32 -5.26 -12.72
C PHE A 256 -11.83 -5.15 -12.46
N VAL A 257 -12.49 -6.27 -12.19
CA VAL A 257 -13.88 -6.31 -11.74
C VAL A 257 -14.00 -5.60 -10.39
N MET A 258 -13.08 -5.87 -9.46
CA MET A 258 -13.03 -5.21 -8.14
C MET A 258 -12.87 -3.70 -8.25
N ALA A 259 -11.99 -3.21 -9.13
CA ALA A 259 -11.82 -1.78 -9.34
C ALA A 259 -13.08 -1.09 -9.88
N VAL A 260 -13.83 -1.76 -10.77
CA VAL A 260 -15.11 -1.26 -11.28
C VAL A 260 -16.21 -1.33 -10.21
N LEU A 261 -16.30 -2.44 -9.48
CA LEU A 261 -17.23 -2.61 -8.36
C LEU A 261 -17.01 -1.53 -7.29
N ASP A 262 -15.76 -1.30 -6.90
CA ASP A 262 -15.41 -0.25 -5.94
C ASP A 262 -15.83 1.14 -6.44
N SER A 263 -15.58 1.47 -7.72
CA SER A 263 -16.01 2.73 -8.33
C SER A 263 -17.54 2.92 -8.32
N ILE A 264 -18.33 1.84 -8.49
CA ILE A 264 -19.80 1.89 -8.40
C ILE A 264 -20.23 2.07 -6.96
N PHE A 265 -19.61 1.36 -6.03
CA PHE A 265 -20.11 1.22 -4.67
C PHE A 265 -19.74 2.40 -3.77
N GLY A 266 -18.45 2.77 -3.67
CA GLY A 266 -18.01 3.85 -2.78
C GLY A 266 -16.80 4.65 -3.26
N GLY A 267 -16.14 4.24 -4.35
CA GLY A 267 -14.86 4.80 -4.82
C GLY A 267 -14.97 6.06 -5.69
N SER A 268 -16.16 6.63 -5.89
CA SER A 268 -16.37 7.85 -6.69
C SER A 268 -17.43 8.75 -6.09
N SER A 269 -17.45 10.02 -6.52
CA SER A 269 -18.50 10.99 -6.10
C SER A 269 -19.90 10.68 -6.66
N SER A 270 -20.01 9.80 -7.65
CA SER A 270 -21.28 9.30 -8.18
C SER A 270 -21.62 7.89 -7.70
N SER A 271 -20.83 7.33 -6.78
CA SER A 271 -21.04 6.00 -6.21
C SER A 271 -22.32 5.95 -5.35
N ARG A 272 -22.79 4.74 -5.10
CA ARG A 272 -24.01 4.52 -4.32
C ARG A 272 -23.89 5.05 -2.90
N LEU A 273 -22.81 4.72 -2.18
CA LEU A 273 -22.59 5.18 -0.82
C LEU A 273 -22.48 6.71 -0.73
N PHE A 274 -21.71 7.33 -1.63
CA PHE A 274 -21.57 8.78 -1.64
C PHE A 274 -22.92 9.47 -1.87
N ARG A 275 -23.69 8.99 -2.85
CA ARG A 275 -25.00 9.53 -3.15
C ARG A 275 -26.01 9.32 -2.02
N GLU A 276 -26.12 8.10 -1.47
CA GLU A 276 -27.18 7.79 -0.51
C GLU A 276 -26.86 8.27 0.90
N VAL A 277 -25.60 8.19 1.35
CA VAL A 277 -25.21 8.58 2.70
C VAL A 277 -24.93 10.08 2.80
N ARG A 278 -24.19 10.63 1.82
CA ARG A 278 -23.72 12.02 1.88
C ARG A 278 -24.70 12.98 1.17
N GLU A 279 -24.99 12.77 -0.12
CA GLU A 279 -25.74 13.76 -0.92
C GLU A 279 -27.23 13.77 -0.59
N ASN A 280 -27.88 12.60 -0.53
CA ASN A 280 -29.32 12.52 -0.35
C ASN A 280 -29.77 12.73 1.10
N ARG A 281 -28.97 12.29 2.08
CA ARG A 281 -29.35 12.30 3.50
C ARG A 281 -28.48 13.17 4.39
N GLY A 282 -27.26 13.54 3.95
CA GLY A 282 -26.34 14.36 4.74
C GLY A 282 -25.87 13.71 6.04
N LEU A 283 -25.82 12.37 6.08
CA LEU A 283 -25.50 11.63 7.30
C LEU A 283 -24.00 11.68 7.62
N ALA A 284 -23.14 11.70 6.61
CA ALA A 284 -21.70 11.74 6.78
C ALA A 284 -21.03 12.63 5.74
N TYR A 285 -19.94 13.30 6.12
CA TYR A 285 -19.08 14.01 5.17
C TYR A 285 -18.14 13.07 4.45
N SER A 286 -17.60 12.09 5.16
CA SER A 286 -16.66 11.10 4.64
C SER A 286 -17.32 9.72 4.65
N VAL A 287 -17.50 9.16 3.45
CA VAL A 287 -17.98 7.80 3.24
C VAL A 287 -17.40 7.27 1.94
N GLY A 288 -16.98 6.01 1.93
CA GLY A 288 -16.46 5.38 0.73
C GLY A 288 -16.18 3.89 0.93
N SER A 289 -15.89 3.21 -0.18
CA SER A 289 -15.37 1.85 -0.17
C SER A 289 -13.91 1.83 -0.60
N TYR A 290 -13.18 0.81 -0.17
CA TYR A 290 -11.81 0.56 -0.57
C TYR A 290 -11.53 -0.94 -0.57
N SER A 291 -10.50 -1.32 -1.33
CA SER A 291 -9.96 -2.68 -1.31
C SER A 291 -8.45 -2.64 -1.17
N GLU A 292 -7.92 -3.57 -0.38
CA GLU A 292 -6.50 -3.84 -0.27
C GLU A 292 -6.24 -5.29 -0.66
N GLN A 293 -5.18 -5.52 -1.45
CA GLN A 293 -4.83 -6.83 -1.96
C GLN A 293 -3.44 -7.22 -1.48
N PHE A 294 -3.34 -8.39 -0.87
CA PHE A 294 -2.10 -9.01 -0.42
C PHE A 294 -1.74 -10.18 -1.34
N THR A 295 -0.61 -10.80 -1.11
CA THR A 295 -0.09 -11.90 -1.93
C THR A 295 -1.05 -13.11 -1.97
N ASP A 296 -1.76 -13.39 -0.88
CA ASP A 296 -2.59 -14.60 -0.69
C ASP A 296 -4.02 -14.34 -0.22
N THR A 297 -4.40 -13.07 -0.02
CA THR A 297 -5.73 -12.65 0.44
C THR A 297 -5.93 -11.16 0.17
N GLY A 298 -7.02 -10.57 0.66
CA GLY A 298 -7.28 -9.14 0.60
C GLY A 298 -8.31 -8.69 1.61
N VAL A 299 -8.66 -7.40 1.52
CA VAL A 299 -9.75 -6.76 2.26
C VAL A 299 -10.65 -6.04 1.28
N ALA A 300 -11.96 -6.14 1.48
CA ALA A 300 -12.94 -5.27 0.86
C ALA A 300 -13.75 -4.60 1.97
N ALA A 301 -13.73 -3.27 2.03
CA ALA A 301 -14.27 -2.53 3.17
C ALA A 301 -14.93 -1.22 2.79
N ILE A 302 -15.76 -0.74 3.70
CA ILE A 302 -16.45 0.55 3.68
C ILE A 302 -15.99 1.31 4.91
N TYR A 303 -15.75 2.60 4.75
CA TYR A 303 -15.52 3.53 5.85
C TYR A 303 -16.62 4.59 5.87
N VAL A 304 -17.05 4.98 7.07
CA VAL A 304 -17.90 6.15 7.29
C VAL A 304 -17.51 6.86 8.57
N GLY A 305 -17.34 8.18 8.48
CA GLY A 305 -17.18 9.09 9.62
C GLY A 305 -18.45 9.91 9.82
N THR A 306 -19.15 9.74 10.94
CA THR A 306 -20.44 10.34 11.18
C THR A 306 -20.64 10.80 12.63
N ARG A 307 -21.61 11.67 12.88
CA ARG A 307 -21.99 12.08 14.23
C ARG A 307 -22.82 10.99 14.89
N GLU A 308 -22.82 10.95 16.20
CA GLU A 308 -23.56 10.01 17.03
C GLU A 308 -25.03 9.86 16.59
N ASP A 309 -25.78 10.96 16.52
CA ASP A 309 -27.20 10.98 16.10
C ASP A 309 -27.47 10.31 14.75
N ASN A 310 -26.47 10.16 13.91
CA ASN A 310 -26.61 9.62 12.56
C ASN A 310 -26.10 8.18 12.43
N VAL A 311 -25.47 7.60 13.45
CA VAL A 311 -24.81 6.28 13.37
C VAL A 311 -25.80 5.19 12.93
N GLU A 312 -26.96 5.11 13.60
CA GLU A 312 -27.96 4.08 13.30
C GLU A 312 -28.49 4.20 11.86
N GLU A 313 -28.82 5.41 11.42
CA GLU A 313 -29.33 5.64 10.08
C GLU A 313 -28.23 5.39 9.03
N ALA A 314 -27.00 5.85 9.25
CA ALA A 314 -25.89 5.63 8.34
C ALA A 314 -25.58 4.12 8.16
N CYS A 315 -25.51 3.37 9.25
CA CYS A 315 -25.34 1.92 9.19
C CYS A 315 -26.50 1.20 8.50
N SER A 316 -27.74 1.64 8.75
CA SER A 316 -28.94 1.10 8.09
C SER A 316 -28.91 1.33 6.58
N VAL A 317 -28.54 2.53 6.14
CA VAL A 317 -28.42 2.89 4.71
C VAL A 317 -27.30 2.09 4.04
N ILE A 318 -26.13 1.98 4.69
CA ILE A 318 -25.01 1.17 4.17
C ILE A 318 -25.43 -0.29 4.06
N GLY A 319 -26.11 -0.83 5.06
CA GLY A 319 -26.64 -2.21 5.03
C GLY A 319 -27.61 -2.44 3.88
N ALA A 320 -28.52 -1.51 3.62
CA ALA A 320 -29.46 -1.58 2.50
C ALA A 320 -28.75 -1.52 1.14
N GLU A 321 -27.71 -0.69 1.00
CA GLU A 321 -26.91 -0.63 -0.24
C GLU A 321 -26.06 -1.90 -0.43
N LEU A 322 -25.52 -2.48 0.65
CA LEU A 322 -24.85 -3.79 0.61
C LEU A 322 -25.81 -4.89 0.13
N ASP A 323 -27.02 -4.94 0.63
CA ASP A 323 -28.02 -5.90 0.17
C ASP A 323 -28.41 -5.65 -1.29
N THR A 324 -28.55 -4.40 -1.69
CA THR A 324 -28.90 -4.03 -3.06
C THR A 324 -27.80 -4.42 -4.05
N ILE A 325 -26.52 -4.14 -3.76
CA ILE A 325 -25.41 -4.46 -4.69
C ILE A 325 -25.25 -5.97 -4.86
N ARG A 326 -25.60 -6.79 -3.85
CA ARG A 326 -25.54 -8.24 -3.86
C ARG A 326 -26.73 -8.90 -4.61
N THR A 327 -27.91 -8.34 -4.49
CA THR A 327 -29.17 -8.99 -4.91
C THR A 327 -29.75 -8.44 -6.20
N SER A 328 -29.33 -7.24 -6.59
CA SER A 328 -29.85 -6.54 -7.77
C SER A 328 -28.70 -6.21 -8.73
N PRO A 329 -28.83 -6.55 -10.02
CA PRO A 329 -27.80 -6.22 -11.00
C PRO A 329 -27.62 -4.69 -11.09
N VAL A 330 -26.39 -4.26 -11.30
CA VAL A 330 -26.09 -2.85 -11.60
C VAL A 330 -26.65 -2.49 -12.96
N SER A 331 -27.09 -1.24 -13.14
CA SER A 331 -27.55 -0.80 -14.44
C SER A 331 -26.41 -0.62 -15.43
N GLU A 332 -26.68 -0.74 -16.72
CA GLU A 332 -25.70 -0.51 -17.78
C GLU A 332 -25.08 0.90 -17.70
N ASP A 333 -25.88 1.88 -17.32
CA ASP A 333 -25.39 3.25 -17.14
C ASP A 333 -24.44 3.42 -15.95
N GLU A 334 -24.66 2.71 -14.82
CA GLU A 334 -23.74 2.66 -13.69
C GLU A 334 -22.43 2.00 -14.09
N LEU A 335 -22.53 0.84 -14.76
CA LEU A 335 -21.36 0.11 -15.24
C LEU A 335 -20.52 0.95 -16.20
N LEU A 336 -21.19 1.61 -17.17
CA LEU A 336 -20.48 2.46 -18.15
C LEU A 336 -19.75 3.62 -17.45
N ARG A 337 -20.42 4.36 -16.54
CA ARG A 337 -19.79 5.45 -15.80
C ARG A 337 -18.60 4.98 -14.97
N ALA A 338 -18.73 3.84 -14.30
CA ALA A 338 -17.64 3.29 -13.48
C ALA A 338 -16.44 2.87 -14.33
N LYS A 339 -16.66 2.23 -15.48
CA LYS A 339 -15.60 1.91 -16.45
C LYS A 339 -14.87 3.15 -16.93
N GLU A 340 -15.59 4.18 -17.34
CA GLU A 340 -14.99 5.44 -17.78
C GLU A 340 -14.19 6.11 -16.65
N HIS A 341 -14.70 6.08 -15.41
CA HIS A 341 -13.98 6.59 -14.25
C HIS A 341 -12.67 5.82 -13.99
N VAL A 342 -12.70 4.48 -14.00
CA VAL A 342 -11.51 3.65 -13.79
C VAL A 342 -10.50 3.86 -14.91
N LYS A 343 -10.94 3.86 -16.19
CA LYS A 343 -10.08 4.13 -17.34
C LYS A 343 -9.44 5.52 -17.27
N GLY A 344 -10.24 6.54 -16.93
CA GLY A 344 -9.73 7.90 -16.75
C GLY A 344 -8.62 7.96 -15.70
N ARG A 345 -8.79 7.31 -14.55
CA ARG A 345 -7.75 7.22 -13.52
C ARG A 345 -6.49 6.50 -14.00
N LEU A 346 -6.63 5.39 -14.75
CA LEU A 346 -5.50 4.67 -15.31
C LEU A 346 -4.70 5.55 -16.29
N VAL A 347 -5.37 6.23 -17.21
CA VAL A 347 -4.74 7.10 -18.20
C VAL A 347 -4.05 8.28 -17.53
N LEU A 348 -4.75 9.02 -16.67
CA LEU A 348 -4.22 10.21 -16.00
C LEU A 348 -3.05 9.87 -15.06
N SER A 349 -3.12 8.73 -14.35
CA SER A 349 -1.99 8.28 -13.54
C SER A 349 -0.76 7.93 -14.39
N GLY A 350 -0.98 7.43 -15.62
CA GLY A 350 0.07 7.12 -16.59
C GLY A 350 0.85 8.35 -17.11
N GLU A 351 0.41 9.58 -16.83
CA GLU A 351 1.17 10.80 -17.12
C GLU A 351 2.33 11.01 -16.14
N SER A 352 2.26 10.44 -14.95
CA SER A 352 3.28 10.55 -13.91
C SER A 352 4.34 9.45 -14.01
N THR A 353 5.61 9.82 -14.11
CA THR A 353 6.74 8.88 -14.07
C THR A 353 6.76 8.07 -12.77
N ALA A 354 6.40 8.69 -11.63
CA ALA A 354 6.31 7.99 -10.34
C ALA A 354 5.19 6.93 -10.32
N ALA A 355 4.03 7.23 -10.89
CA ALA A 355 2.94 6.25 -10.97
C ALA A 355 3.28 5.09 -11.92
N ARG A 356 3.97 5.37 -13.04
CA ARG A 356 4.50 4.34 -13.96
C ARG A 356 5.51 3.44 -13.24
N MET A 357 6.50 4.03 -12.58
CA MET A 357 7.50 3.31 -11.77
C MET A 357 6.80 2.41 -10.74
N GLY A 358 5.89 2.95 -9.94
CA GLY A 358 5.17 2.16 -8.93
C GLY A 358 4.31 1.03 -9.51
N ARG A 359 3.74 1.21 -10.72
CA ARG A 359 2.99 0.17 -11.42
C ARG A 359 3.88 -1.00 -11.82
N ILE A 360 4.99 -0.72 -12.51
CA ILE A 360 5.92 -1.77 -12.95
C ILE A 360 6.65 -2.42 -11.77
N ALA A 361 6.97 -1.65 -10.72
CA ALA A 361 7.55 -2.17 -9.48
C ALA A 361 6.61 -3.20 -8.83
N ARG A 362 5.34 -2.83 -8.58
CA ARG A 362 4.37 -3.74 -7.97
C ARG A 362 4.13 -5.00 -8.82
N ALA A 363 4.07 -4.87 -10.14
CA ALA A 363 3.92 -6.03 -11.02
C ALA A 363 5.12 -6.99 -10.87
N THR A 364 6.35 -6.46 -10.89
CA THR A 364 7.58 -7.25 -10.74
C THR A 364 7.73 -7.85 -9.34
N LEU A 365 7.44 -7.08 -8.28
CA LEU A 365 7.50 -7.54 -6.89
C LEU A 365 6.61 -8.75 -6.62
N HIS A 366 5.48 -8.85 -7.30
CA HIS A 366 4.48 -9.88 -7.05
C HIS A 366 4.30 -10.85 -8.23
N ASP A 367 5.30 -10.90 -9.13
CA ASP A 367 5.33 -11.80 -10.30
C ASP A 367 4.04 -11.71 -11.16
N LEU A 368 3.46 -10.50 -11.25
CA LEU A 368 2.26 -10.23 -12.06
C LEU A 368 2.65 -9.86 -13.50
N PRO A 369 1.75 -10.11 -14.46
CA PRO A 369 1.96 -9.67 -15.83
C PRO A 369 2.17 -8.14 -15.92
N LEU A 370 3.20 -7.71 -16.66
CA LEU A 370 3.47 -6.31 -16.97
C LEU A 370 2.53 -5.87 -18.11
N LEU A 371 1.29 -5.53 -17.76
CA LEU A 371 0.29 -5.08 -18.72
C LEU A 371 0.59 -3.66 -19.19
N THR A 372 0.42 -3.43 -20.48
CA THR A 372 0.38 -2.09 -21.06
C THR A 372 -0.90 -1.36 -20.64
N LEU A 373 -0.92 -0.03 -20.79
CA LEU A 373 -2.11 0.77 -20.53
C LEU A 373 -3.32 0.31 -21.38
N ASP A 374 -3.09 0.00 -22.65
CA ASP A 374 -4.15 -0.47 -23.57
C ASP A 374 -4.71 -1.84 -23.13
N GLU A 375 -3.85 -2.75 -22.68
CA GLU A 375 -4.29 -4.04 -22.13
C GLU A 375 -5.10 -3.86 -20.83
N MET A 376 -4.70 -2.96 -19.94
CA MET A 376 -5.47 -2.66 -18.73
C MET A 376 -6.84 -2.05 -19.07
N ILE A 377 -6.89 -1.10 -20.02
CA ILE A 377 -8.14 -0.52 -20.51
C ILE A 377 -9.05 -1.61 -21.10
N ALA A 378 -8.51 -2.50 -21.92
CA ALA A 378 -9.27 -3.61 -22.51
C ALA A 378 -9.86 -4.56 -21.43
N ARG A 379 -9.11 -4.81 -20.33
CA ARG A 379 -9.62 -5.60 -19.18
C ARG A 379 -10.77 -4.89 -18.47
N VAL A 380 -10.67 -3.57 -18.26
CA VAL A 380 -11.77 -2.77 -17.69
C VAL A 380 -12.99 -2.76 -18.60
N ASP A 381 -12.80 -2.60 -19.92
CA ASP A 381 -13.88 -2.61 -20.90
C ASP A 381 -14.60 -3.97 -20.99
N ALA A 382 -13.89 -5.06 -20.73
CA ALA A 382 -14.45 -6.41 -20.73
C ALA A 382 -15.33 -6.73 -19.51
N VAL A 383 -15.24 -5.98 -18.42
CA VAL A 383 -16.06 -6.23 -17.19
C VAL A 383 -17.55 -6.19 -17.51
N SER A 384 -18.29 -7.18 -17.06
CA SER A 384 -19.73 -7.34 -17.27
C SER A 384 -20.55 -7.11 -16.00
N VAL A 385 -21.85 -6.84 -16.16
CA VAL A 385 -22.80 -6.75 -15.04
C VAL A 385 -22.82 -8.06 -14.23
N GLY A 386 -22.72 -9.22 -14.91
CA GLY A 386 -22.70 -10.53 -14.27
C GLY A 386 -21.51 -10.69 -13.33
N GLU A 387 -20.29 -10.37 -13.79
CA GLU A 387 -19.07 -10.44 -12.97
C GLU A 387 -19.12 -9.51 -11.76
N ILE A 388 -19.67 -8.31 -11.90
CA ILE A 388 -19.91 -7.40 -10.77
C ILE A 388 -20.84 -8.02 -9.74
N SER A 389 -21.96 -8.61 -10.19
CA SER A 389 -22.94 -9.24 -9.29
C SER A 389 -22.38 -10.47 -8.58
N GLU A 390 -21.60 -11.29 -9.27
CA GLU A 390 -20.94 -12.46 -8.70
C GLU A 390 -19.93 -12.05 -7.63
N LEU A 391 -19.04 -11.10 -7.94
CA LEU A 391 -18.04 -10.64 -7.00
C LEU A 391 -18.67 -9.93 -5.79
N ALA A 392 -19.67 -9.08 -5.99
CA ALA A 392 -20.38 -8.42 -4.90
C ALA A 392 -21.08 -9.43 -3.97
N SER A 393 -21.70 -10.47 -4.53
CA SER A 393 -22.33 -11.55 -3.75
C SER A 393 -21.31 -12.33 -2.94
N GLU A 394 -20.13 -12.58 -3.48
CA GLU A 394 -19.04 -13.27 -2.80
C GLU A 394 -18.46 -12.43 -1.65
N LEU A 395 -18.18 -11.16 -1.90
CA LEU A 395 -17.44 -10.31 -0.93
C LEU A 395 -18.32 -9.76 0.20
N TYR A 396 -19.55 -9.39 -0.11
CA TYR A 396 -20.39 -8.63 0.81
C TYR A 396 -21.48 -9.46 1.52
N GLY A 397 -21.28 -10.78 1.67
CA GLY A 397 -22.12 -11.65 2.49
C GLY A 397 -22.10 -11.19 3.95
N SER A 398 -23.28 -10.97 4.56
CA SER A 398 -23.38 -10.39 5.93
C SER A 398 -22.66 -11.23 6.98
N GLU A 399 -22.59 -12.52 6.82
CA GLU A 399 -21.89 -13.45 7.72
C GLU A 399 -20.36 -13.30 7.68
N ARG A 400 -19.81 -12.72 6.62
CA ARG A 400 -18.37 -12.52 6.40
C ARG A 400 -17.88 -11.15 6.85
N LEU A 401 -18.81 -10.20 7.01
CA LEU A 401 -18.44 -8.81 7.30
C LEU A 401 -18.20 -8.62 8.79
N SER A 402 -17.03 -8.10 9.11
CA SER A 402 -16.69 -7.56 10.41
C SER A 402 -17.04 -6.08 10.48
N LEU A 403 -17.29 -5.58 11.68
CA LEU A 403 -17.50 -4.17 11.95
C LEU A 403 -16.49 -3.72 13.00
N ALA A 404 -15.77 -2.66 12.70
CA ALA A 404 -14.93 -1.94 13.64
C ALA A 404 -15.48 -0.53 13.85
N CYS A 405 -15.50 -0.08 15.10
CA CYS A 405 -15.99 1.25 15.46
C CYS A 405 -15.07 1.90 16.49
N VAL A 406 -14.80 3.18 16.30
CA VAL A 406 -14.14 4.04 17.29
C VAL A 406 -15.08 5.21 17.59
N GLY A 407 -15.42 5.39 18.86
CA GLY A 407 -16.35 6.44 19.29
C GLY A 407 -16.47 6.52 20.79
N ARG A 408 -17.38 7.38 21.26
CA ARG A 408 -17.69 7.49 22.70
C ARG A 408 -18.44 6.25 23.16
N ASP A 409 -18.19 5.85 24.41
CA ASP A 409 -19.03 4.89 25.09
C ASP A 409 -20.23 5.62 25.68
N GLU A 410 -21.43 5.18 25.38
CA GLU A 410 -22.63 5.62 26.11
C GLU A 410 -22.74 4.80 27.38
N ASP A 411 -22.52 5.43 28.55
CA ASP A 411 -22.85 4.85 29.87
C ASP A 411 -24.38 4.62 30.07
#